data_46af6d127c2e7a7770a4f52f462618ae
#
_entry.id   46af6d127c2e7a7770a4f52f462618ae
#
_cell.length_a   1.000
_cell.length_b   1.000
_cell.length_c   1.000
_cell.angle_alpha   90.00
_cell.angle_beta   90.00
_cell.angle_gamma   90.00
#
_symmetry.space_group_name_H-M   'P 1'
#
loop_
_entity.id
_entity.type
_entity.pdbx_description
1 polymer ?
#
loop_
_entity_poly.entity_id
_entity_poly.type
_entity_poly.pdbx_seq_one_letter_code
_entity_poly.pdbx_strand_id
1 'polypeptide(L)'
;LNIFEPRYIQMIDDSMKSDRIIGMIQPKKSGDSKKPDLFKIGCMGKITSFNETDDGRYIVILNGLIRFKIINEVESGKSYRMCEVDHKDFEQDLNEKKSLSSFQI
;
A
#
# COMPACT_ATOMS: atom_id res chain seq x y z
N LEU A 1 6.15 9.56 3.06
CA LEU A 1 5.92 9.35 1.62
C LEU A 1 5.42 10.62 0.97
N ASN A 2 5.92 10.90 -0.19
CA ASN A 2 5.51 12.02 -1.02
C ASN A 2 4.73 11.47 -2.22
N ILE A 3 3.42 11.69 -2.22
CA ILE A 3 2.51 11.12 -3.20
C ILE A 3 2.10 12.21 -4.19
N PHE A 4 2.37 12.01 -5.46
CA PHE A 4 2.04 12.96 -6.51
C PHE A 4 1.35 12.34 -7.74
N GLU A 5 1.47 11.03 -7.95
CA GLU A 5 0.80 10.38 -9.08
C GLU A 5 -0.71 10.34 -8.86
N PRO A 6 -1.52 10.72 -9.88
CA PRO A 6 -2.98 10.77 -9.72
C PRO A 6 -3.61 9.47 -9.21
N ARG A 7 -3.11 8.31 -9.64
CA ARG A 7 -3.64 7.03 -9.18
C ARG A 7 -3.45 6.84 -7.67
N TYR A 8 -2.31 7.29 -7.13
CA TYR A 8 -2.04 7.16 -5.71
C TYR A 8 -2.74 8.25 -4.90
N ILE A 9 -2.92 9.44 -5.47
CA ILE A 9 -3.76 10.47 -4.85
C ILE A 9 -5.18 9.93 -4.63
N GLN A 10 -5.76 9.27 -5.64
CA GLN A 10 -7.07 8.65 -5.51
C GLN A 10 -7.07 7.56 -4.45
N MET A 11 -6.04 6.72 -4.40
CA MET A 11 -5.93 5.65 -3.40
C MET A 11 -5.92 6.23 -1.98
N ILE A 12 -5.15 7.29 -1.76
CA ILE A 12 -5.10 7.95 -0.44
C ILE A 12 -6.45 8.57 -0.09
N ASP A 13 -7.09 9.27 -1.04
CA ASP A 13 -8.41 9.85 -0.80
C ASP A 13 -9.43 8.78 -0.40
N ASP A 14 -9.45 7.65 -1.11
CA ASP A 14 -10.37 6.57 -0.81
C ASP A 14 -10.09 5.95 0.56
N SER A 15 -8.82 5.75 0.90
CA SER A 15 -8.46 5.14 2.19
C SER A 15 -8.74 6.08 3.36
N MET A 16 -8.58 7.39 3.17
CA MET A 16 -8.90 8.36 4.23
C MET A 16 -10.39 8.41 4.56
N LYS A 17 -11.25 7.99 3.62
CA LYS A 17 -12.69 7.88 3.84
C LYS A 17 -13.10 6.55 4.48
N SER A 18 -12.20 5.63 4.63
CA SER A 18 -12.47 4.30 5.16
C SER A 18 -11.58 4.01 6.39
N ASP A 19 -10.77 2.97 6.34
CA ASP A 19 -9.98 2.52 7.48
C ASP A 19 -8.56 3.10 7.53
N ARG A 20 -8.18 3.91 6.53
CA ARG A 20 -6.85 4.51 6.39
C ARG A 20 -5.73 3.48 6.25
N ILE A 21 -6.05 2.32 5.71
CA ILE A 21 -5.09 1.25 5.49
C ILE A 21 -4.83 1.10 4.00
N ILE A 22 -3.56 1.04 3.63
CA ILE A 22 -3.17 0.73 2.26
C ILE A 22 -2.17 -0.42 2.26
N GLY A 23 -2.16 -1.18 1.17
CA GLY A 23 -1.18 -2.23 0.97
C GLY A 23 -0.01 -1.71 0.17
N MET A 24 1.19 -2.09 0.58
CA MET A 24 2.40 -1.75 -0.15
C MET A 24 3.08 -3.01 -0.60
N ILE A 25 3.37 -3.06 -1.90
CA ILE A 25 4.00 -4.22 -2.49
C ILE A 25 4.93 -3.75 -3.60
N GLN A 26 6.07 -4.40 -3.68
CA GLN A 26 7.05 -4.08 -4.69
C GLN A 26 6.71 -4.80 -6.00
N PRO A 27 6.69 -4.10 -7.14
CA PRO A 27 6.54 -4.76 -8.44
C PRO A 27 7.83 -5.47 -8.80
N LYS A 28 7.70 -6.62 -9.49
CA LYS A 28 8.85 -7.29 -10.08
C LYS A 28 9.33 -6.48 -11.28
N LYS A 29 10.64 -6.36 -11.42
CA LYS A 29 11.21 -5.74 -12.60
C LYS A 29 11.03 -6.69 -13.78
N SER A 30 10.16 -6.34 -14.68
CA SER A 30 9.98 -7.07 -15.93
C SER A 30 10.00 -6.06 -17.07
N GLY A 31 11.13 -5.93 -17.72
CA GLY A 31 11.35 -5.18 -18.96
C GLY A 31 10.28 -4.16 -19.35
N ASP A 32 9.53 -4.46 -20.39
CA ASP A 32 8.62 -3.52 -21.03
C ASP A 32 7.15 -3.62 -20.63
N SER A 33 6.83 -4.36 -19.58
CA SER A 33 5.45 -4.56 -19.20
C SER A 33 4.85 -3.29 -18.57
N LYS A 34 3.70 -2.85 -19.09
CA LYS A 34 2.94 -1.72 -18.53
C LYS A 34 2.31 -2.08 -17.19
N LYS A 35 2.13 -3.36 -16.92
CA LYS A 35 1.55 -3.87 -15.68
C LYS A 35 2.43 -5.00 -15.17
N PRO A 36 3.56 -4.65 -14.52
CA PRO A 36 4.49 -5.68 -14.06
C PRO A 36 3.85 -6.58 -13.01
N ASP A 37 4.32 -7.82 -12.96
CA ASP A 37 3.94 -8.74 -11.89
C ASP A 37 4.39 -8.18 -10.55
N LEU A 38 3.61 -8.48 -9.50
CA LEU A 38 3.92 -8.07 -8.15
C LEU A 38 4.64 -9.20 -7.42
N PHE A 39 5.48 -8.84 -6.46
CA PHE A 39 5.96 -9.83 -5.50
C PHE A 39 4.76 -10.39 -4.73
N LYS A 40 4.89 -11.61 -4.22
CA LYS A 40 3.75 -12.27 -3.57
C LYS A 40 3.46 -11.75 -2.17
N ILE A 41 4.44 -11.14 -1.54
CA ILE A 41 4.34 -10.68 -0.15
C ILE A 41 4.53 -9.17 -0.10
N GLY A 42 3.60 -8.50 0.55
CA GLY A 42 3.64 -7.08 0.80
C GLY A 42 3.36 -6.77 2.26
N CYS A 43 3.12 -5.51 2.55
CA CYS A 43 2.85 -5.05 3.91
C CYS A 43 1.71 -4.06 3.93
N MET A 44 0.79 -4.23 4.88
CA MET A 44 -0.26 -3.24 5.13
C MET A 44 0.27 -2.15 6.04
N GLY A 45 -0.05 -0.90 5.71
CA GLY A 45 0.31 0.23 6.53
C GLY A 45 -0.90 1.10 6.80
N LYS A 46 -0.95 1.66 8.00
CA LYS A 46 -1.98 2.61 8.38
C LYS A 46 -1.47 4.03 8.24
N ILE A 47 -2.26 4.90 7.63
CA ILE A 47 -1.94 6.32 7.51
C ILE A 47 -2.13 6.96 8.88
N THR A 48 -1.03 7.43 9.47
CA THR A 48 -1.04 8.07 10.78
C THR A 48 -0.87 9.58 10.71
N SER A 49 -0.37 10.08 9.58
CA SER A 49 -0.25 11.51 9.34
C SER A 49 -0.51 11.80 7.87
N PHE A 50 -1.22 12.88 7.61
CA PHE A 50 -1.59 13.29 6.27
C PHE A 50 -1.50 14.81 6.15
N ASN A 51 -0.78 15.29 5.14
CA ASN A 51 -0.72 16.69 4.79
C ASN A 51 -0.79 16.85 3.28
N GLU A 52 -1.55 17.84 2.84
CA GLU A 52 -1.59 18.22 1.43
C GLU A 52 -0.73 19.48 1.24
N THR A 53 0.14 19.45 0.24
CA THR A 53 0.98 20.59 -0.10
C THR A 53 0.23 21.56 -1.04
N ASP A 54 0.74 22.79 -1.16
CA ASP A 54 0.10 23.81 -1.99
C ASP A 54 0.04 23.43 -3.47
N ASP A 55 0.96 22.59 -3.93
CA ASP A 55 1.00 22.14 -5.32
C ASP A 55 0.25 20.80 -5.55
N GLY A 56 -0.56 20.38 -4.59
CA GLY A 56 -1.44 19.22 -4.75
C GLY A 56 -0.80 17.87 -4.49
N ARG A 57 0.38 17.84 -3.90
CA ARG A 57 1.01 16.59 -3.48
C ARG A 57 0.54 16.21 -2.07
N TYR A 58 0.57 14.92 -1.77
CA TYR A 58 0.25 14.43 -0.43
C TYR A 58 1.51 13.94 0.25
N ILE A 59 1.70 14.39 1.49
CA ILE A 59 2.77 13.87 2.35
C ILE A 59 2.11 13.04 3.42
N VAL A 60 2.40 11.74 3.42
CA VAL A 60 1.77 10.79 4.36
C VAL A 60 2.83 10.02 5.13
N ILE A 61 2.49 9.71 6.39
CA ILE A 61 3.27 8.82 7.21
C ILE A 61 2.47 7.55 7.41
N LEU A 62 3.12 6.41 7.17
CA LEU A 62 2.51 5.10 7.31
C LEU A 62 3.17 4.33 8.45
N ASN A 63 2.35 3.70 9.28
CA ASN A 63 2.84 2.72 10.25
C ASN A 63 2.54 1.33 9.73
N GLY A 64 3.56 0.49 9.62
CA GLY A 64 3.37 -0.90 9.23
C GLY A 64 2.54 -1.65 10.26
N LEU A 65 1.62 -2.46 9.78
CA LEU A 65 0.73 -3.27 10.61
C LEU A 65 1.08 -4.74 10.54
N ILE A 66 1.00 -5.31 9.34
CA ILE A 66 1.16 -6.74 9.15
C ILE A 66 1.54 -7.03 7.70
N ARG A 67 2.36 -8.03 7.49
CA ARG A 67 2.62 -8.55 6.16
C ARG A 67 1.41 -9.32 5.64
N PHE A 68 1.32 -9.45 4.34
CA PHE A 68 0.27 -10.21 3.69
C PHE A 68 0.82 -10.94 2.46
N LYS A 69 0.08 -11.96 2.06
CA LYS A 69 0.34 -12.69 0.83
C LYS A 69 -0.75 -12.34 -0.17
N ILE A 70 -0.37 -12.02 -1.40
CA ILE A 70 -1.35 -11.77 -2.46
C ILE A 70 -1.92 -13.10 -2.94
N ILE A 71 -3.25 -13.17 -2.99
CA ILE A 71 -3.97 -14.31 -3.54
C ILE A 71 -4.31 -14.04 -5.00
N ASN A 72 -4.99 -12.92 -5.27
CA ASN A 72 -5.39 -12.52 -6.61
C ASN A 72 -5.36 -11.01 -6.75
N GLU A 73 -5.12 -10.55 -7.96
CA GLU A 73 -5.39 -9.16 -8.29
C GLU A 73 -6.85 -9.06 -8.76
N VAL A 74 -7.56 -8.02 -8.30
CA VAL A 74 -8.99 -7.85 -8.51
C VAL A 74 -9.23 -6.72 -9.49
N GLU A 75 -10.13 -6.93 -10.45
CA GLU A 75 -10.61 -5.85 -11.32
C GLU A 75 -11.55 -4.95 -10.53
N SER A 76 -11.19 -3.70 -10.36
CA SER A 76 -11.92 -2.79 -9.48
C SER A 76 -12.47 -1.54 -10.16
N GLY A 77 -12.04 -1.26 -11.40
CA GLY A 77 -12.38 0.00 -12.05
C GLY A 77 -11.67 1.22 -11.47
N LYS A 78 -10.78 1.02 -10.50
CA LYS A 78 -10.01 2.10 -9.89
C LYS A 78 -8.71 2.35 -10.67
N SER A 79 -8.13 3.54 -10.49
CA SER A 79 -6.87 3.90 -11.14
C SER A 79 -5.66 3.24 -10.50
N TYR A 80 -5.79 2.70 -9.31
CA TYR A 80 -4.75 1.96 -8.60
C TYR A 80 -5.12 0.48 -8.53
N ARG A 81 -4.12 -0.37 -8.28
CA ARG A 81 -4.31 -1.82 -8.26
C ARG A 81 -4.92 -2.26 -6.94
N MET A 82 -5.84 -3.21 -7.01
CA MET A 82 -6.46 -3.83 -5.85
C MET A 82 -6.23 -5.32 -5.87
N CYS A 83 -5.99 -5.88 -4.68
CA CYS A 83 -5.68 -7.31 -4.54
C CYS A 83 -6.45 -7.90 -3.39
N GLU A 84 -6.83 -9.17 -3.57
CA GLU A 84 -7.28 -10.00 -2.46
C GLU A 84 -6.05 -10.55 -1.75
N VAL A 85 -5.99 -10.42 -0.44
CA VAL A 85 -4.80 -10.77 0.34
C VAL A 85 -5.16 -11.66 1.53
N ASP A 86 -4.15 -12.39 2.03
CA ASP A 86 -4.27 -13.22 3.22
C ASP A 86 -3.09 -12.91 4.15
N HIS A 87 -3.37 -12.68 5.42
CA HIS A 87 -2.35 -12.36 6.41
C HIS A 87 -2.20 -13.40 7.52
N LYS A 88 -2.82 -14.55 7.40
CA LYS A 88 -2.81 -15.59 8.46
C LYS A 88 -1.41 -16.02 8.87
N ASP A 89 -0.50 -16.15 7.89
CA ASP A 89 0.86 -16.60 8.17
C ASP A 89 1.70 -15.54 8.88
N PHE A 90 1.19 -14.32 9.00
CA PHE A 90 1.94 -13.18 9.52
C PHE A 90 1.31 -12.55 10.76
N GLU A 91 0.38 -13.23 11.41
CA GLU A 91 -0.35 -12.65 12.55
C GLU A 91 0.56 -12.30 13.73
N GLN A 92 1.73 -12.96 13.86
CA GLN A 92 2.70 -12.58 14.86
C GLN A 92 3.23 -11.16 14.66
N ASP A 93 3.15 -10.60 13.45
CA ASP A 93 3.58 -9.22 13.19
C ASP A 93 2.78 -8.21 14.01
N LEU A 94 1.53 -8.53 14.33
CA LEU A 94 0.68 -7.67 15.18
C LEU A 94 1.21 -7.57 16.61
N ASN A 95 1.96 -8.57 17.06
CA ASN A 95 2.58 -8.61 18.38
C ASN A 95 3.99 -8.03 18.36
N GLU A 96 4.62 -7.94 17.19
CA GLU A 96 6.00 -7.48 17.02
C GLU A 96 6.04 -6.24 16.13
N LYS A 97 5.42 -5.15 16.60
CA LYS A 97 5.26 -3.93 15.81
C LYS A 97 6.58 -3.34 15.30
N LYS A 98 7.69 -3.63 15.97
CA LYS A 98 8.99 -3.08 15.60
C LYS A 98 9.49 -3.61 14.25
N SER A 99 9.10 -4.81 13.87
CA SER A 99 9.54 -5.40 12.60
C SER A 99 8.94 -4.73 11.39
N LEU A 100 7.89 -3.94 11.57
CA LEU A 100 7.18 -3.25 10.49
C LEU A 100 7.48 -1.76 10.44
N SER A 101 8.47 -1.30 11.18
CA SER A 101 8.71 0.14 11.36
C SER A 101 9.25 0.85 10.13
N SER A 102 9.74 0.13 9.14
CA SER A 102 10.35 0.76 7.98
C SER A 102 10.17 -0.09 6.74
N PHE A 103 9.43 0.45 5.77
CA PHE A 103 9.32 -0.13 4.45
C PHE A 103 9.05 0.99 3.44
N GLN A 104 9.35 0.74 2.17
CA GLN A 104 9.22 1.73 1.12
C GLN A 104 8.45 1.15 -0.06
N ILE A 105 7.73 2.01 -0.72
CA ILE A 105 7.03 1.66 -1.95
C ILE A 105 7.99 1.74 -3.14
#